data_41383de4b0eac0ecdb0416ddb969d127
#
_entry.id   41383de4b0eac0ecdb0416ddb969d127
#
_cell.length_a   1.000
_cell.length_b   1.000
_cell.length_c   1.000
_cell.angle_alpha   90.00
_cell.angle_beta   90.00
_cell.angle_gamma   90.00
#
_symmetry.space_group_name_H-M   'P 1'
#
loop_
_entity.id
_entity.type
_entity.pdbx_description
1 polymer ?
#
loop_
_entity_poly.entity_id
_entity_poly.type
_entity_poly.pdbx_seq_one_letter_code
_entity_poly.pdbx_strand_id
1 'polypeptide(L)'
;MAQSIRLDRAGGARARIYQAALRLFAENGGSEIAVSDLADAAGIARGTIYNNIAAPENLLGEVAVALSHEMLLRTEATMQAFTDPAERMATGARLFIRRAAEEQDWGRFLVRFSHTHAVLQEAMREPPARDIKQAVKSGRFKIDAEKIPALLSMLAGATIAAMNAVIRGDQTWRDAGSHTAELLLRAGGVPPAEARRIAQRELPPLARAQHQPRKRKTS
;
A
#
# COMPACT_ATOMS: atom_id res chain seq x y z
N MET A 1 11.62 -5.94 -18.36
CA MET A 1 10.29 -5.50 -18.81
C MET A 1 9.25 -6.07 -17.85
N ALA A 2 8.89 -5.33 -16.81
CA ALA A 2 7.91 -5.77 -15.84
C ALA A 2 6.50 -5.73 -16.46
N GLN A 3 5.90 -6.90 -16.65
CA GLN A 3 4.49 -6.99 -17.03
C GLN A 3 3.64 -6.57 -15.82
N SER A 4 2.90 -5.48 -15.95
CA SER A 4 1.93 -5.01 -14.97
C SER A 4 0.91 -6.10 -14.68
N ILE A 5 0.96 -6.65 -13.47
CA ILE A 5 0.07 -7.72 -13.00
C ILE A 5 -1.13 -7.06 -12.33
N ARG A 6 -2.32 -7.31 -12.86
CA ARG A 6 -3.58 -6.80 -12.34
C ARG A 6 -4.25 -7.84 -11.46
N LEU A 7 -4.62 -7.42 -10.27
CA LEU A 7 -5.54 -8.14 -9.39
C LEU A 7 -6.98 -7.71 -9.72
N ASP A 8 -7.50 -8.13 -10.86
CA ASP A 8 -8.85 -7.79 -11.28
C ASP A 8 -9.83 -8.88 -10.81
N ARG A 9 -10.90 -8.50 -10.10
CA ARG A 9 -11.93 -9.43 -9.60
C ARG A 9 -12.67 -10.22 -10.69
N ALA A 10 -12.53 -9.83 -11.96
CA ALA A 10 -13.13 -10.47 -13.13
C ALA A 10 -12.10 -11.14 -14.06
N GLY A 11 -10.89 -11.37 -13.60
CA GLY A 11 -9.79 -11.79 -14.44
C GLY A 11 -9.60 -13.30 -14.55
N GLY A 12 -8.83 -13.72 -15.56
CA GLY A 12 -8.47 -15.10 -15.85
C GLY A 12 -7.69 -15.80 -14.72
N ALA A 13 -7.18 -17.01 -15.02
CA ALA A 13 -6.49 -17.87 -14.05
C ALA A 13 -5.43 -17.15 -13.22
N ARG A 14 -4.65 -16.25 -13.83
CA ARG A 14 -3.60 -15.49 -13.14
C ARG A 14 -4.13 -14.62 -12.01
N ALA A 15 -5.24 -13.90 -12.22
CA ALA A 15 -5.84 -13.07 -11.16
C ALA A 15 -6.32 -13.92 -9.98
N ARG A 16 -6.94 -15.08 -10.24
CA ARG A 16 -7.35 -16.02 -9.19
C ARG A 16 -6.15 -16.55 -8.41
N ILE A 17 -5.04 -16.85 -9.09
CA ILE A 17 -3.78 -17.28 -8.45
C ILE A 17 -3.26 -16.21 -7.49
N TYR A 18 -3.18 -14.95 -7.92
CA TYR A 18 -2.70 -13.86 -7.07
C TYR A 18 -3.61 -13.58 -5.88
N GLN A 19 -4.93 -13.64 -6.05
CA GLN A 19 -5.88 -13.49 -4.95
C GLN A 19 -5.75 -14.63 -3.94
N ALA A 20 -5.61 -15.87 -4.40
CA ALA A 20 -5.36 -17.02 -3.54
C ALA A 20 -4.03 -16.91 -2.80
N ALA A 21 -2.96 -16.51 -3.51
CA ALA A 21 -1.64 -16.31 -2.92
C ALA A 21 -1.67 -15.21 -1.84
N LEU A 22 -2.31 -14.07 -2.13
CA LEU A 22 -2.45 -12.99 -1.16
C LEU A 22 -3.12 -13.47 0.13
N ARG A 23 -4.23 -14.20 0.01
CA ARG A 23 -4.94 -14.77 1.16
C ARG A 23 -4.07 -15.76 1.93
N LEU A 24 -3.43 -16.71 1.26
CA LEU A 24 -2.57 -17.71 1.89
C LEU A 24 -1.37 -17.08 2.60
N PHE A 25 -0.69 -16.09 2.00
CA PHE A 25 0.38 -15.33 2.65
C PHE A 25 -0.13 -14.54 3.87
N ALA A 26 -1.33 -13.97 3.78
CA ALA A 26 -1.95 -13.23 4.88
C ALA A 26 -2.30 -14.15 6.07
N GLU A 27 -2.71 -15.39 5.81
CA GLU A 27 -3.13 -16.37 6.82
C GLU A 27 -1.94 -17.17 7.39
N ASN A 28 -1.15 -17.80 6.53
CA ASN A 28 -0.17 -18.82 6.94
C ASN A 28 1.15 -18.27 7.50
N GLY A 29 1.50 -17.04 7.21
CA GLY A 29 2.68 -16.37 7.75
C GLY A 29 4.02 -16.78 7.15
N GLY A 30 4.07 -17.83 6.35
CA GLY A 30 5.27 -18.25 5.64
C GLY A 30 5.53 -17.38 4.40
N SER A 31 6.78 -17.39 3.93
CA SER A 31 7.18 -16.77 2.65
C SER A 31 6.97 -17.72 1.46
N GLU A 32 6.62 -18.96 1.71
CA GLU A 32 6.44 -20.01 0.70
C GLU A 32 5.03 -20.59 0.77
N ILE A 33 4.47 -20.92 -0.39
CA ILE A 33 3.18 -21.57 -0.56
C ILE A 33 3.40 -22.80 -1.43
N ALA A 34 2.93 -23.96 -0.98
CA ALA A 34 2.94 -25.16 -1.81
C ALA A 34 2.00 -24.97 -3.02
N VAL A 35 2.45 -25.40 -4.21
CA VAL A 35 1.65 -25.28 -5.44
C VAL A 35 0.31 -26.01 -5.33
N SER A 36 0.25 -27.09 -4.53
CA SER A 36 -1.02 -27.77 -4.21
C SER A 36 -2.01 -26.84 -3.52
N ASP A 37 -1.57 -26.19 -2.44
CA ASP A 37 -2.42 -25.33 -1.63
C ASP A 37 -2.89 -24.11 -2.42
N LEU A 38 -1.99 -23.57 -3.25
CA LEU A 38 -2.31 -22.48 -4.16
C LEU A 38 -3.34 -22.87 -5.21
N ALA A 39 -3.22 -24.07 -5.80
CA ALA A 39 -4.15 -24.59 -6.78
C ALA A 39 -5.54 -24.80 -6.17
N ASP A 40 -5.60 -25.41 -4.98
CA ASP A 40 -6.84 -25.66 -4.24
C ASP A 40 -7.51 -24.34 -3.85
N ALA A 41 -6.75 -23.41 -3.28
CA ALA A 41 -7.24 -22.07 -2.90
C ALA A 41 -7.71 -21.21 -4.08
N ALA A 42 -7.08 -21.37 -5.26
CA ALA A 42 -7.46 -20.69 -6.50
C ALA A 42 -8.59 -21.38 -7.27
N GLY A 43 -8.95 -22.63 -6.90
CA GLY A 43 -9.95 -23.44 -7.62
C GLY A 43 -9.54 -23.79 -9.05
N ILE A 44 -8.25 -24.16 -9.26
CA ILE A 44 -7.70 -24.49 -10.58
C ILE A 44 -6.75 -25.69 -10.50
N ALA A 45 -6.50 -26.34 -11.63
CA ALA A 45 -5.55 -27.45 -11.68
C ALA A 45 -4.09 -26.96 -11.48
N ARG A 46 -3.23 -27.79 -10.87
CA ARG A 46 -1.79 -27.49 -10.66
C ARG A 46 -1.08 -27.10 -11.96
N GLY A 47 -1.36 -27.80 -13.08
CA GLY A 47 -0.81 -27.46 -14.40
C GLY A 47 -1.15 -26.03 -14.84
N THR A 48 -2.30 -25.50 -14.44
CA THR A 48 -2.68 -24.12 -14.72
C THR A 48 -1.83 -23.12 -13.95
N ILE A 49 -1.36 -23.45 -12.71
CA ILE A 49 -0.42 -22.62 -11.96
C ILE A 49 0.87 -22.45 -12.77
N TYR A 50 1.51 -23.56 -13.17
CA TYR A 50 2.77 -23.52 -13.93
C TYR A 50 2.65 -22.80 -15.29
N ASN A 51 1.49 -22.87 -15.94
CA ASN A 51 1.24 -22.15 -17.20
C ASN A 51 1.05 -20.63 -17.01
N ASN A 52 0.76 -20.15 -15.80
CA ASN A 52 0.47 -18.74 -15.51
C ASN A 52 1.51 -18.04 -14.64
N ILE A 53 2.31 -18.80 -13.88
CA ILE A 53 3.36 -18.30 -12.98
C ILE A 53 4.68 -18.90 -13.42
N ALA A 54 5.61 -18.04 -13.83
CA ALA A 54 6.89 -18.48 -14.38
C ALA A 54 7.84 -19.05 -13.29
N ALA A 55 7.74 -18.54 -12.07
CA ALA A 55 8.56 -18.90 -10.94
C ALA A 55 7.71 -18.98 -9.66
N PRO A 56 7.01 -20.10 -9.41
CA PRO A 56 6.17 -20.27 -8.21
C PRO A 56 6.94 -20.05 -6.91
N GLU A 57 8.24 -20.33 -6.90
CA GLU A 57 9.17 -20.08 -5.78
C GLU A 57 9.36 -18.58 -5.49
N ASN A 58 9.12 -17.70 -6.44
CA ASN A 58 9.19 -16.23 -6.28
C ASN A 58 7.80 -15.57 -6.19
N LEU A 59 6.76 -16.35 -5.91
CA LEU A 59 5.38 -15.85 -5.90
C LEU A 59 5.15 -14.70 -4.92
N LEU A 60 5.79 -14.73 -3.75
CA LEU A 60 5.74 -13.64 -2.78
C LEU A 60 6.23 -12.32 -3.39
N GLY A 61 7.36 -12.36 -4.10
CA GLY A 61 7.91 -11.20 -4.80
C GLY A 61 6.99 -10.69 -5.91
N GLU A 62 6.41 -11.58 -6.71
CA GLU A 62 5.46 -11.19 -7.75
C GLU A 62 4.19 -10.53 -7.16
N VAL A 63 3.64 -11.08 -6.08
CA VAL A 63 2.49 -10.49 -5.36
C VAL A 63 2.87 -9.13 -4.78
N ALA A 64 4.03 -9.01 -4.14
CA ALA A 64 4.52 -7.76 -3.57
C ALA A 64 4.65 -6.65 -4.64
N VAL A 65 5.22 -6.96 -5.81
CA VAL A 65 5.33 -6.03 -6.94
C VAL A 65 3.95 -5.60 -7.43
N ALA A 66 3.04 -6.54 -7.60
CA ALA A 66 1.69 -6.27 -8.10
C ALA A 66 0.91 -5.33 -7.15
N LEU A 67 0.92 -5.63 -5.84
CA LEU A 67 0.23 -4.84 -4.82
C LEU A 67 0.83 -3.45 -4.66
N SER A 68 2.16 -3.35 -4.69
CA SER A 68 2.88 -2.07 -4.60
C SER A 68 2.52 -1.16 -5.78
N HIS A 69 2.59 -1.69 -7.00
CA HIS A 69 2.28 -0.95 -8.21
C HIS A 69 0.80 -0.51 -8.25
N GLU A 70 -0.12 -1.41 -7.90
CA GLU A 70 -1.55 -1.08 -7.84
C GLU A 70 -1.83 0.02 -6.82
N MET A 71 -1.30 -0.07 -5.60
CA MET A 71 -1.54 0.92 -4.56
C MET A 71 -0.93 2.27 -4.92
N LEU A 72 0.28 2.29 -5.50
CA LEU A 72 0.94 3.51 -5.97
C LEU A 72 0.09 4.23 -7.03
N LEU A 73 -0.40 3.53 -8.03
CA LEU A 73 -1.25 4.13 -9.08
C LEU A 73 -2.55 4.69 -8.51
N ARG A 74 -3.20 3.96 -7.61
CA ARG A 74 -4.47 4.37 -6.99
C ARG A 74 -4.30 5.59 -6.08
N THR A 75 -3.24 5.62 -5.27
CA THR A 75 -2.95 6.76 -4.39
C THR A 75 -2.58 8.00 -5.19
N GLU A 76 -1.71 7.90 -6.18
CA GLU A 76 -1.36 9.02 -7.03
C GLU A 76 -2.59 9.58 -7.76
N ALA A 77 -3.43 8.73 -8.33
CA ALA A 77 -4.67 9.18 -8.97
C ALA A 77 -5.63 9.87 -7.97
N THR A 78 -5.73 9.35 -6.74
CA THR A 78 -6.55 9.97 -5.69
C THR A 78 -6.00 11.33 -5.27
N MET A 79 -4.67 11.48 -5.25
CA MET A 79 -4.00 12.68 -4.75
C MET A 79 -3.69 13.73 -5.81
N GLN A 80 -4.11 13.55 -7.07
CA GLN A 80 -3.86 14.53 -8.15
C GLN A 80 -4.37 15.95 -7.86
N ALA A 81 -5.47 16.07 -7.11
CA ALA A 81 -6.06 17.36 -6.74
C ALA A 81 -5.37 18.04 -5.54
N PHE A 82 -4.47 17.34 -4.84
CA PHE A 82 -3.81 17.85 -3.64
C PHE A 82 -2.48 18.54 -4.02
N THR A 83 -2.39 19.82 -3.76
CA THR A 83 -1.18 20.63 -4.02
C THR A 83 -0.29 20.79 -2.78
N ASP A 84 -0.86 20.73 -1.57
CA ASP A 84 -0.11 20.81 -0.31
C ASP A 84 0.57 19.45 -0.01
N PRO A 85 1.92 19.38 0.02
CA PRO A 85 2.63 18.13 0.28
C PRO A 85 2.38 17.57 1.68
N ALA A 86 2.03 18.41 2.66
CA ALA A 86 1.66 17.95 4.00
C ALA A 86 0.30 17.25 4.00
N GLU A 87 -0.67 17.77 3.25
CA GLU A 87 -1.97 17.12 3.04
C GLU A 87 -1.83 15.80 2.28
N ARG A 88 -0.95 15.75 1.26
CA ARG A 88 -0.66 14.52 0.50
C ARG A 88 -0.12 13.43 1.42
N MET A 89 0.89 13.74 2.23
CA MET A 89 1.46 12.79 3.20
C MET A 89 0.39 12.25 4.17
N ALA A 90 -0.41 13.14 4.76
CA ALA A 90 -1.46 12.77 5.71
C ALA A 90 -2.56 11.92 5.05
N THR A 91 -2.98 12.30 3.84
CA THR A 91 -3.97 11.57 3.06
C THR A 91 -3.45 10.19 2.67
N GLY A 92 -2.20 10.08 2.23
CA GLY A 92 -1.57 8.81 1.89
C GLY A 92 -1.60 7.81 3.05
N ALA A 93 -1.14 8.21 4.24
CA ALA A 93 -1.18 7.38 5.43
C ALA A 93 -2.62 6.89 5.75
N ARG A 94 -3.60 7.81 5.72
CA ARG A 94 -5.00 7.51 5.99
C ARG A 94 -5.62 6.55 4.95
N LEU A 95 -5.25 6.65 3.68
CA LEU A 95 -5.70 5.74 2.63
C LEU A 95 -5.18 4.31 2.85
N PHE A 96 -3.93 4.15 3.28
CA PHE A 96 -3.38 2.83 3.64
C PHE A 96 -4.13 2.22 4.83
N ILE A 97 -4.35 2.99 5.90
CA ILE A 97 -5.05 2.53 7.11
C ILE A 97 -6.51 2.15 6.78
N ARG A 98 -7.21 2.97 6.00
CA ARG A 98 -8.58 2.67 5.56
C ARG A 98 -8.64 1.41 4.71
N ARG A 99 -7.73 1.26 3.73
CA ARG A 99 -7.70 0.08 2.87
C ARG A 99 -7.45 -1.20 3.67
N ALA A 100 -6.62 -1.16 4.71
CA ALA A 100 -6.39 -2.31 5.56
C ALA A 100 -7.66 -2.77 6.31
N ALA A 101 -8.57 -1.86 6.64
CA ALA A 101 -9.88 -2.19 7.19
C ALA A 101 -10.83 -2.81 6.15
N GLU A 102 -10.82 -2.25 4.94
CA GLU A 102 -11.74 -2.65 3.86
C GLU A 102 -11.28 -3.93 3.12
N GLU A 103 -9.96 -4.15 3.02
CA GLU A 103 -9.32 -5.28 2.34
C GLU A 103 -8.32 -5.96 3.29
N GLN A 104 -8.85 -6.76 4.24
CA GLN A 104 -8.05 -7.31 5.35
C GLN A 104 -6.88 -8.18 4.90
N ASP A 105 -7.03 -9.00 3.84
CA ASP A 105 -5.92 -9.84 3.35
C ASP A 105 -4.77 -8.97 2.82
N TRP A 106 -5.10 -7.89 2.11
CA TRP A 106 -4.11 -6.90 1.68
C TRP A 106 -3.41 -6.24 2.88
N GLY A 107 -4.20 -5.85 3.89
CA GLY A 107 -3.67 -5.23 5.11
C GLY A 107 -2.74 -6.17 5.88
N ARG A 108 -3.15 -7.43 6.12
CA ARG A 108 -2.34 -8.46 6.78
C ARG A 108 -1.04 -8.75 6.04
N PHE A 109 -1.12 -8.85 4.70
CA PHE A 109 0.05 -9.03 3.85
C PHE A 109 1.06 -7.89 4.03
N LEU A 110 0.62 -6.63 3.95
CA LEU A 110 1.50 -5.48 4.16
C LEU A 110 2.08 -5.42 5.57
N VAL A 111 1.26 -5.58 6.61
CA VAL A 111 1.73 -5.58 8.00
C VAL A 111 2.82 -6.63 8.22
N ARG A 112 2.71 -7.78 7.58
CA ARG A 112 3.65 -8.89 7.72
C ARG A 112 4.94 -8.70 6.93
N PHE A 113 4.85 -8.28 5.68
CA PHE A 113 5.97 -8.32 4.74
C PHE A 113 6.63 -6.97 4.44
N SER A 114 6.01 -5.84 4.83
CA SER A 114 6.53 -4.50 4.52
C SER A 114 7.92 -4.22 5.10
N HIS A 115 8.29 -4.87 6.20
CA HIS A 115 9.62 -4.69 6.81
C HIS A 115 10.68 -5.66 6.32
N THR A 116 10.29 -6.75 5.64
CA THR A 116 11.19 -7.81 5.21
C THR A 116 11.35 -7.88 3.70
N HIS A 117 10.41 -7.34 2.93
CA HIS A 117 10.44 -7.40 1.47
C HIS A 117 10.81 -6.06 0.84
N ALA A 118 11.97 -5.98 0.18
CA ALA A 118 12.54 -4.75 -0.36
C ALA A 118 11.60 -3.94 -1.27
N VAL A 119 10.83 -4.62 -2.12
CA VAL A 119 9.88 -3.96 -3.04
C VAL A 119 8.76 -3.25 -2.28
N LEU A 120 8.25 -3.86 -1.20
CA LEU A 120 7.23 -3.23 -0.36
C LEU A 120 7.81 -2.05 0.42
N GLN A 121 9.03 -2.18 0.94
CA GLN A 121 9.74 -1.09 1.62
C GLN A 121 9.89 0.12 0.70
N GLU A 122 10.36 -0.09 -0.52
CA GLU A 122 10.58 0.98 -1.49
C GLU A 122 9.26 1.65 -1.91
N ALA A 123 8.22 0.87 -2.21
CA ALA A 123 6.90 1.39 -2.57
C ALA A 123 6.25 2.22 -1.45
N MET A 124 6.49 1.88 -0.19
CA MET A 124 5.98 2.64 0.96
C MET A 124 6.84 3.88 1.29
N ARG A 125 8.09 3.93 0.82
CA ARG A 125 9.05 4.98 1.13
C ARG A 125 9.13 6.07 0.06
N GLU A 126 9.17 5.70 -1.21
CA GLU A 126 9.47 6.60 -2.33
C GLU A 126 8.45 7.74 -2.48
N PRO A 127 7.13 7.50 -2.59
CA PRO A 127 6.16 8.58 -2.73
C PRO A 127 6.15 9.56 -1.54
N PRO A 128 6.07 9.11 -0.27
CA PRO A 128 6.09 10.03 0.86
C PRO A 128 7.44 10.74 1.03
N ALA A 129 8.56 10.14 0.62
CA ALA A 129 9.86 10.83 0.64
C ALA A 129 9.86 12.04 -0.27
N ARG A 130 9.26 11.96 -1.45
CA ARG A 130 9.09 13.08 -2.38
C ARG A 130 8.24 14.19 -1.75
N ASP A 131 7.09 13.83 -1.18
CA ASP A 131 6.16 14.79 -0.58
C ASP A 131 6.78 15.46 0.68
N ILE A 132 7.49 14.72 1.54
CA ILE A 132 8.20 15.28 2.70
C ILE A 132 9.33 16.22 2.26
N LYS A 133 10.17 15.82 1.29
CA LYS A 133 11.22 16.69 0.74
C LYS A 133 10.64 17.99 0.18
N GLN A 134 9.52 17.90 -0.54
CA GLN A 134 8.83 19.07 -1.06
C GLN A 134 8.27 19.95 0.07
N ALA A 135 7.70 19.36 1.12
CA ALA A 135 7.18 20.09 2.28
C ALA A 135 8.30 20.83 3.03
N VAL A 136 9.48 20.23 3.20
CA VAL A 136 10.64 20.90 3.80
C VAL A 136 11.14 22.02 2.90
N LYS A 137 11.31 21.78 1.59
CA LYS A 137 11.77 22.78 0.64
C LYS A 137 10.86 23.98 0.55
N SER A 138 9.55 23.81 0.63
CA SER A 138 8.56 24.90 0.60
C SER A 138 8.38 25.59 1.94
N GLY A 139 9.07 25.14 3.00
CA GLY A 139 8.89 25.63 4.37
C GLY A 139 7.55 25.20 5.00
N ARG A 140 6.84 24.27 4.39
CA ARG A 140 5.58 23.70 4.89
C ARG A 140 5.84 22.83 6.13
N PHE A 141 6.93 22.05 6.11
CA PHE A 141 7.48 21.40 7.29
C PHE A 141 8.64 22.23 7.88
N LYS A 142 8.67 22.30 9.21
CA LYS A 142 9.64 23.09 10.00
C LYS A 142 10.68 22.18 10.66
N ILE A 143 11.19 21.23 9.90
CA ILE A 143 12.26 20.32 10.32
C ILE A 143 13.49 20.49 9.44
N ASP A 144 14.65 20.19 9.98
CA ASP A 144 15.91 20.17 9.24
C ASP A 144 15.91 19.00 8.26
N ALA A 145 16.54 19.17 7.10
CA ALA A 145 16.63 18.12 6.07
C ALA A 145 17.22 16.80 6.59
N GLU A 146 18.15 16.89 7.56
CA GLU A 146 18.77 15.72 8.21
C GLU A 146 17.75 14.85 8.98
N LYS A 147 16.61 15.41 9.37
CA LYS A 147 15.52 14.69 10.07
C LYS A 147 14.53 14.01 9.15
N ILE A 148 14.62 14.22 7.83
CA ILE A 148 13.74 13.59 6.84
C ILE A 148 13.74 12.05 6.95
N PRO A 149 14.89 11.36 7.06
CA PRO A 149 14.90 9.91 7.21
C PRO A 149 14.16 9.42 8.47
N ALA A 150 14.28 10.15 9.58
CA ALA A 150 13.57 9.81 10.82
C ALA A 150 12.07 10.00 10.67
N LEU A 151 11.61 11.11 10.07
CA LEU A 151 10.18 11.34 9.82
C LEU A 151 9.59 10.29 8.86
N LEU A 152 10.35 9.85 7.84
CA LEU A 152 9.95 8.75 6.97
C LEU A 152 9.80 7.43 7.72
N SER A 153 10.73 7.11 8.61
CA SER A 153 10.64 5.91 9.46
C SER A 153 9.45 5.96 10.40
N MET A 154 9.18 7.13 11.00
CA MET A 154 8.00 7.35 11.83
C MET A 154 6.71 7.17 11.03
N LEU A 155 6.64 7.75 9.82
CA LEU A 155 5.48 7.61 8.93
C LEU A 155 5.21 6.15 8.58
N ALA A 156 6.23 5.43 8.11
CA ALA A 156 6.09 4.02 7.73
C ALA A 156 5.68 3.17 8.95
N GLY A 157 6.41 3.29 10.07
CA GLY A 157 6.15 2.51 11.28
C GLY A 157 4.77 2.82 11.88
N ALA A 158 4.40 4.09 12.01
CA ALA A 158 3.10 4.49 12.56
C ALA A 158 1.94 4.02 11.67
N THR A 159 2.09 4.12 10.33
CA THR A 159 1.06 3.66 9.38
C THR A 159 0.86 2.15 9.50
N ILE A 160 1.93 1.35 9.51
CA ILE A 160 1.83 -0.11 9.66
C ILE A 160 1.26 -0.50 11.03
N ALA A 161 1.68 0.15 12.11
CA ALA A 161 1.13 -0.10 13.46
C ALA A 161 -0.37 0.23 13.52
N ALA A 162 -0.80 1.34 12.93
CA ALA A 162 -2.20 1.72 12.85
C ALA A 162 -3.03 0.74 12.00
N MET A 163 -2.49 0.27 10.86
CA MET A 163 -3.12 -0.79 10.05
C MET A 163 -3.33 -2.06 10.88
N ASN A 164 -2.32 -2.48 11.64
CA ASN A 164 -2.42 -3.67 12.49
C ASN A 164 -3.47 -3.50 13.60
N ALA A 165 -3.52 -2.34 14.26
CA ALA A 165 -4.53 -2.05 15.28
C ALA A 165 -5.96 -2.09 14.72
N VAL A 166 -6.15 -1.59 13.50
CA VAL A 166 -7.45 -1.63 12.81
C VAL A 166 -7.84 -3.05 12.42
N ILE A 167 -6.90 -3.85 11.89
CA ILE A 167 -7.14 -5.26 11.53
C ILE A 167 -7.53 -6.09 12.76
N ARG A 168 -6.93 -5.81 13.92
CA ARG A 168 -7.28 -6.48 15.18
C ARG A 168 -8.59 -6.00 15.80
N GLY A 169 -9.16 -4.89 15.30
CA GLY A 169 -10.37 -4.29 15.87
C GLY A 169 -10.12 -3.40 17.09
N ASP A 170 -8.87 -3.08 17.41
CA ASP A 170 -8.52 -2.22 18.56
C ASP A 170 -8.96 -0.76 18.34
N GLN A 171 -9.03 -0.31 17.09
CA GLN A 171 -9.42 1.05 16.69
C GLN A 171 -10.23 1.04 15.39
N THR A 172 -11.07 2.06 15.20
CA THR A 172 -11.67 2.31 13.89
C THR A 172 -10.61 2.86 12.93
N TRP A 173 -10.75 2.61 11.63
CA TRP A 173 -9.85 3.17 10.64
C TRP A 173 -9.87 4.71 10.61
N ARG A 174 -11.01 5.32 10.99
CA ARG A 174 -11.16 6.78 11.06
C ARG A 174 -10.32 7.36 12.18
N ASP A 175 -10.41 6.79 13.37
CA ASP A 175 -9.66 7.25 14.53
C ASP A 175 -8.16 6.98 14.36
N ALA A 176 -7.78 5.75 14.03
CA ALA A 176 -6.39 5.39 13.78
C ALA A 176 -5.76 6.26 12.69
N GLY A 177 -6.49 6.48 11.58
CA GLY A 177 -6.02 7.30 10.47
C GLY A 177 -5.88 8.78 10.83
N SER A 178 -6.87 9.37 11.49
CA SER A 178 -6.83 10.79 11.86
C SER A 178 -5.78 11.07 12.93
N HIS A 179 -5.69 10.24 13.98
CA HIS A 179 -4.69 10.42 15.04
C HIS A 179 -3.26 10.26 14.52
N THR A 180 -3.01 9.21 13.71
CA THR A 180 -1.70 9.00 13.08
C THR A 180 -1.32 10.19 12.20
N ALA A 181 -2.22 10.66 11.33
CA ALA A 181 -1.97 11.79 10.45
C ALA A 181 -1.70 13.10 11.23
N GLU A 182 -2.50 13.39 12.28
CA GLU A 182 -2.29 14.58 13.13
C GLU A 182 -0.92 14.56 13.77
N LEU A 183 -0.51 13.44 14.40
CA LEU A 183 0.77 13.33 15.07
C LEU A 183 1.95 13.44 14.11
N LEU A 184 1.87 12.86 12.92
CA LEU A 184 2.90 12.97 11.89
C LEU A 184 3.05 14.40 11.35
N LEU A 185 1.94 15.10 11.13
CA LEU A 185 1.94 16.50 10.71
C LEU A 185 2.60 17.38 11.79
N ARG A 186 2.29 17.14 13.07
CA ARG A 186 2.91 17.86 14.19
C ARG A 186 4.39 17.57 14.31
N ALA A 187 4.82 16.33 14.08
CA ALA A 187 6.24 15.97 13.99
C ALA A 187 6.96 16.71 12.85
N GLY A 188 6.26 16.98 11.75
CA GLY A 188 6.74 17.85 10.67
C GLY A 188 6.74 19.35 10.99
N GLY A 189 6.24 19.75 12.17
CA GLY A 189 6.19 21.16 12.62
C GLY A 189 4.93 21.92 12.14
N VAL A 190 3.89 21.22 11.70
CA VAL A 190 2.59 21.85 11.42
C VAL A 190 1.90 22.24 12.73
N PRO A 191 1.34 23.46 12.85
CA PRO A 191 0.64 23.89 14.07
C PRO A 191 -0.47 22.93 14.49
N PRO A 192 -0.68 22.65 15.79
CA PRO A 192 -1.62 21.63 16.26
C PRO A 192 -3.05 21.78 15.73
N ALA A 193 -3.58 23.00 15.72
CA ALA A 193 -4.94 23.26 15.22
C ALA A 193 -5.07 22.96 13.72
N GLU A 194 -4.05 23.29 12.93
CA GLU A 194 -4.00 23.02 11.51
C GLU A 194 -3.79 21.53 11.22
N ALA A 195 -2.88 20.88 11.95
CA ALA A 195 -2.63 19.44 11.82
C ALA A 195 -3.93 18.64 12.06
N ARG A 196 -4.68 18.99 13.11
CA ARG A 196 -6.00 18.41 13.41
C ARG A 196 -6.99 18.65 12.28
N ARG A 197 -7.08 19.88 11.77
CA ARG A 197 -7.99 20.23 10.66
C ARG A 197 -7.69 19.41 9.40
N ILE A 198 -6.42 19.24 9.06
CA ILE A 198 -5.99 18.41 7.90
C ILE A 198 -6.32 16.94 8.15
N ALA A 199 -5.98 16.42 9.32
CA ALA A 199 -6.17 15.01 9.67
C ALA A 199 -7.65 14.58 9.73
N GLN A 200 -8.55 15.51 10.02
CA GLN A 200 -10.00 15.27 10.12
C GLN A 200 -10.78 15.57 8.83
N ARG A 201 -10.12 16.10 7.78
CA ARG A 201 -10.80 16.30 6.49
C ARG A 201 -11.41 15.00 5.97
N GLU A 202 -12.51 15.13 5.24
CA GLU A 202 -13.10 13.99 4.55
C GLU A 202 -12.04 13.30 3.67
N LEU A 203 -11.89 12.01 3.86
CA LEU A 203 -10.94 11.20 3.10
C LEU A 203 -11.57 10.82 1.76
N PRO A 204 -10.99 11.22 0.62
CA PRO A 204 -11.53 10.84 -0.67
C PRO A 204 -11.53 9.32 -0.84
N PRO A 205 -12.44 8.78 -1.66
CA PRO A 205 -12.39 7.38 -2.02
C PRO A 205 -11.08 7.07 -2.75
N LEU A 206 -10.46 5.94 -2.40
CA LEU A 206 -9.27 5.47 -3.11
C LEU A 206 -9.66 5.18 -4.57
N ALA A 207 -9.00 5.83 -5.52
CA ALA A 207 -9.29 5.67 -6.94
C ALA A 207 -9.31 4.19 -7.35
N ARG A 208 -10.20 3.82 -8.26
CA ARG A 208 -10.23 2.46 -8.79
C ARG A 208 -8.98 2.22 -9.64
N ALA A 209 -8.47 0.99 -9.64
CA ALA A 209 -7.39 0.60 -10.54
C ALA A 209 -7.85 0.84 -12.00
N GLN A 210 -7.20 1.78 -12.69
CA GLN A 210 -7.56 2.08 -14.07
C GLN A 210 -7.17 0.92 -14.99
N HIS A 211 -8.09 0.50 -15.84
CA HIS A 211 -7.84 -0.45 -16.90
C HIS A 211 -7.00 0.24 -17.98
N GLN A 212 -5.66 0.10 -17.96
CA GLN A 212 -4.86 0.48 -19.13
C GLN A 212 -5.15 -0.55 -20.26
N PRO A 213 -5.73 -0.13 -21.39
CA PRO A 213 -5.92 -1.04 -22.51
C PRO A 213 -4.54 -1.52 -23.00
N ARG A 214 -4.43 -2.80 -23.26
CA ARG A 214 -3.24 -3.42 -23.88
C ARG A 214 -2.94 -2.64 -25.16
N LYS A 215 -1.80 -1.95 -25.26
CA LYS A 215 -1.28 -1.51 -26.55
C LYS A 215 -1.13 -2.77 -27.42
N ARG A 216 -2.00 -2.94 -28.42
CA ARG A 216 -1.80 -3.95 -29.46
C ARG A 216 -0.44 -3.65 -30.08
N LYS A 217 0.48 -4.61 -30.02
CA LYS A 217 1.64 -4.59 -30.91
C LYS A 217 1.06 -4.73 -32.32
N THR A 218 1.08 -3.65 -33.07
CA THR A 218 1.02 -3.70 -34.53
C THR A 218 2.31 -4.37 -34.98
N SER A 219 2.14 -5.48 -35.67
CA SER A 219 3.21 -6.21 -36.38
C SER A 219 3.78 -5.35 -37.49
#